data_c994c6dabcc28b92b87a5f34da59a51f
#
_entry.id   c994c6dabcc28b92b87a5f34da59a51f
#
_cell.length_a   1.000
_cell.length_b   1.000
_cell.length_c   1.000
_cell.angle_alpha   90.00
_cell.angle_beta   90.00
_cell.angle_gamma   90.00
#
_symmetry.space_group_name_H-M   'P 1'
#
loop_
_entity.id
_entity.type
_entity.pdbx_description
1 polymer ?
#
loop_
_entity_poly.entity_id
_entity_poly.type
_entity_poly.pdbx_seq_one_letter_code
_entity_poly.pdbx_strand_id
1 'polypeptide(L)'
;MRFYLAAFFLALSGYAQAADLPPLATGEQIKKAVAGNTVEGSMQASGRYTEFYAKDGTVSGKDYKAVWRIEGDSMCWIYKGQPKDCWRASIKGTTVQWVKDNKVQGTGNIVKGNVNNF
;
A
#
# COMPACT_ATOMS: atom_id res chain seq x y z
N MET A 1 18.54 -43.12 48.98
CA MET A 1 18.26 -41.75 48.54
C MET A 1 18.18 -41.76 47.02
N ARG A 2 16.99 -41.59 46.50
CA ARG A 2 16.79 -41.48 45.04
C ARG A 2 16.52 -40.04 44.75
N PHE A 3 17.45 -39.38 44.04
CA PHE A 3 17.26 -38.03 43.53
C PHE A 3 16.53 -38.14 42.20
N TYR A 4 15.29 -37.61 42.14
CA TYR A 4 14.59 -37.39 40.86
C TYR A 4 15.00 -36.07 40.32
N LEU A 5 15.81 -36.06 39.24
CA LEU A 5 16.02 -34.89 38.41
C LEU A 5 14.75 -34.68 37.57
N ALA A 6 13.97 -33.68 37.94
CA ALA A 6 12.92 -33.18 37.07
C ALA A 6 13.55 -32.31 35.99
N ALA A 7 13.61 -32.86 34.79
CA ALA A 7 14.01 -32.05 33.62
C ALA A 7 12.85 -31.13 33.27
N PHE A 8 13.00 -29.84 33.56
CA PHE A 8 12.11 -28.80 33.06
C PHE A 8 12.41 -28.59 31.58
N PHE A 9 11.55 -29.14 30.71
CA PHE A 9 11.52 -28.74 29.31
C PHE A 9 10.85 -27.34 29.22
N LEU A 10 11.63 -26.29 29.11
CA LEU A 10 11.13 -24.99 28.63
C LEU A 10 10.75 -25.15 27.15
N ALA A 11 9.48 -25.32 26.88
CA ALA A 11 8.95 -25.18 25.54
C ALA A 11 9.06 -23.70 25.17
N LEU A 12 10.07 -23.34 24.40
CA LEU A 12 10.14 -22.07 23.69
C LEU A 12 9.07 -22.12 22.60
N SER A 13 7.85 -21.70 22.94
CA SER A 13 6.86 -21.38 21.94
C SER A 13 7.31 -20.11 21.23
N GLY A 14 7.96 -20.29 20.07
CA GLY A 14 8.26 -19.20 19.16
C GLY A 14 6.96 -18.63 18.62
N TYR A 15 6.47 -17.52 19.17
CA TYR A 15 5.42 -16.75 18.53
C TYR A 15 6.03 -16.14 17.28
N ALA A 16 5.60 -16.61 16.09
CA ALA A 16 5.81 -15.88 14.87
C ALA A 16 5.04 -14.57 15.01
N GLN A 17 5.74 -13.48 15.29
CA GLN A 17 5.13 -12.15 15.26
C GLN A 17 4.78 -11.86 13.81
N ALA A 18 3.48 -11.72 13.51
CA ALA A 18 3.07 -11.09 12.29
C ALA A 18 3.72 -9.70 12.27
N ALA A 19 4.43 -9.37 11.19
CA ALA A 19 4.99 -8.04 11.03
C ALA A 19 3.86 -7.03 11.22
N ASP A 20 3.99 -6.13 12.20
CA ASP A 20 3.01 -5.09 12.45
C ASP A 20 2.85 -4.24 11.20
N LEU A 21 1.60 -4.04 10.79
CA LEU A 21 1.31 -3.08 9.74
C LEU A 21 1.62 -1.67 10.22
N PRO A 22 2.16 -0.80 9.34
CA PRO A 22 2.24 0.61 9.64
C PRO A 22 0.83 1.19 9.86
N PRO A 23 0.68 2.32 10.56
CA PRO A 23 -0.62 2.98 10.73
C PRO A 23 -1.27 3.23 9.37
N LEU A 24 -2.53 2.80 9.21
CA LEU A 24 -3.27 2.97 7.96
C LEU A 24 -3.88 4.36 7.87
N ALA A 25 -3.75 4.97 6.70
CA ALA A 25 -4.36 6.25 6.38
C ALA A 25 -5.87 6.10 6.17
N THR A 26 -6.61 7.15 6.49
CA THR A 26 -8.02 7.28 6.10
C THR A 26 -8.13 7.59 4.61
N GLY A 27 -9.31 7.36 4.03
CA GLY A 27 -9.57 7.70 2.64
C GLY A 27 -9.33 9.18 2.34
N GLU A 28 -9.70 10.06 3.26
CA GLU A 28 -9.46 11.49 3.14
C GLU A 28 -7.96 11.85 3.14
N GLN A 29 -7.19 11.21 3.99
CA GLN A 29 -5.73 11.37 4.01
C GLN A 29 -5.07 10.89 2.71
N ILE A 30 -5.53 9.76 2.18
CA ILE A 30 -5.04 9.26 0.89
C ILE A 30 -5.35 10.25 -0.22
N LYS A 31 -6.60 10.69 -0.32
CA LYS A 31 -7.03 11.67 -1.33
C LYS A 31 -6.21 12.94 -1.27
N LYS A 32 -6.01 13.49 -0.08
CA LYS A 32 -5.22 14.71 0.12
C LYS A 32 -3.77 14.53 -0.33
N ALA A 33 -3.20 13.36 -0.12
CA ALA A 33 -1.81 13.09 -0.46
C ALA A 33 -1.60 12.88 -1.97
N VAL A 34 -2.51 12.17 -2.65
CA VAL A 34 -2.27 11.75 -4.04
C VAL A 34 -2.97 12.62 -5.08
N ALA A 35 -4.08 13.29 -4.76
CA ALA A 35 -4.83 14.07 -5.74
C ALA A 35 -4.00 15.23 -6.29
N GLY A 36 -3.84 15.28 -7.61
CA GLY A 36 -3.02 16.30 -8.30
C GLY A 36 -1.52 16.02 -8.25
N ASN A 37 -1.11 14.85 -7.82
CA ASN A 37 0.29 14.46 -7.65
C ASN A 37 0.64 13.19 -8.43
N THR A 38 1.93 12.99 -8.63
CA THR A 38 2.49 11.78 -9.22
C THR A 38 2.95 10.84 -8.11
N VAL A 39 2.70 9.56 -8.27
CA VAL A 39 3.25 8.52 -7.41
C VAL A 39 4.13 7.60 -8.25
N GLU A 40 5.36 7.41 -7.82
CA GLU A 40 6.31 6.53 -8.47
C GLU A 40 6.86 5.52 -7.46
N GLY A 41 6.97 4.27 -7.86
CA GLY A 41 7.40 3.23 -6.95
C GLY A 41 7.40 1.85 -7.56
N SER A 42 7.14 0.86 -6.73
CA SER A 42 7.17 -0.54 -7.15
C SER A 42 6.14 -1.37 -6.40
N MET A 43 5.46 -2.23 -7.14
CA MET A 43 4.57 -3.25 -6.60
C MET A 43 5.25 -4.61 -6.65
N GLN A 44 5.05 -5.45 -5.64
CA GLN A 44 5.65 -6.80 -5.62
C GLN A 44 5.20 -7.65 -6.81
N ALA A 45 3.91 -7.57 -7.17
CA ALA A 45 3.36 -8.41 -8.23
C ALA A 45 3.65 -7.88 -9.64
N SER A 46 3.66 -6.56 -9.85
CA SER A 46 3.67 -5.95 -11.19
C SER A 46 4.91 -5.12 -11.52
N GLY A 47 5.78 -4.89 -10.53
CA GLY A 47 7.01 -4.14 -10.73
C GLY A 47 6.84 -2.63 -10.65
N ARG A 48 7.72 -1.89 -11.32
CA ARG A 48 7.76 -0.42 -11.23
C ARG A 48 6.57 0.23 -11.91
N TYR A 49 6.11 1.33 -11.33
CA TYR A 49 5.02 2.14 -11.86
C TYR A 49 5.31 3.63 -11.65
N THR A 50 4.72 4.44 -12.51
CA THR A 50 4.64 5.89 -12.34
C THR A 50 3.28 6.32 -12.85
N GLU A 51 2.47 6.92 -11.98
CA GLU A 51 1.10 7.33 -12.29
C GLU A 51 0.81 8.73 -11.75
N PHE A 52 0.16 9.54 -12.55
CA PHE A 52 -0.39 10.81 -12.13
C PHE A 52 -1.88 10.64 -11.77
N TYR A 53 -2.25 11.14 -10.61
CA TYR A 53 -3.62 11.05 -10.08
C TYR A 53 -4.30 12.42 -10.18
N ALA A 54 -5.04 12.64 -11.25
CA ALA A 54 -5.75 13.89 -11.45
C ALA A 54 -6.88 14.06 -10.43
N LYS A 55 -7.15 15.29 -10.05
CA LYS A 55 -8.23 15.60 -9.09
C LYS A 55 -9.61 15.21 -9.60
N ASP A 56 -9.79 15.10 -10.91
CA ASP A 56 -11.05 14.68 -11.54
C ASP A 56 -11.30 13.16 -11.48
N GLY A 57 -10.36 12.37 -10.95
CA GLY A 57 -10.45 10.93 -10.86
C GLY A 57 -9.78 10.18 -12.01
N THR A 58 -9.03 10.86 -12.87
CA THR A 58 -8.26 10.19 -13.92
C THR A 58 -6.90 9.76 -13.40
N VAL A 59 -6.50 8.53 -13.72
CA VAL A 59 -5.13 8.05 -13.59
C VAL A 59 -4.46 8.12 -14.94
N SER A 60 -3.29 8.69 -15.01
CA SER A 60 -2.50 8.77 -16.23
C SER A 60 -1.14 8.12 -16.04
N GLY A 61 -0.86 7.11 -16.84
CA GLY A 61 0.45 6.50 -16.99
C GLY A 61 1.04 6.84 -18.35
N LYS A 62 2.23 6.30 -18.68
CA LYS A 62 2.93 6.51 -19.93
C LYS A 62 2.08 5.94 -21.03
N ASP A 63 1.30 5.64 -21.51
CA ASP A 63 0.56 5.07 -22.64
C ASP A 63 -0.80 4.51 -22.24
N TYR A 64 -1.32 4.93 -21.08
CA TYR A 64 -2.63 4.48 -20.63
C TYR A 64 -3.32 5.50 -19.73
N LYS A 65 -4.64 5.36 -19.65
CA LYS A 65 -5.50 6.09 -18.72
C LYS A 65 -6.34 5.07 -17.93
N ALA A 66 -6.66 5.43 -16.70
CA ALA A 66 -7.54 4.65 -15.84
C ALA A 66 -8.36 5.60 -14.96
N VAL A 67 -9.13 5.06 -14.06
CA VAL A 67 -9.91 5.83 -13.08
C VAL A 67 -9.48 5.45 -11.68
N TRP A 68 -9.41 6.42 -10.80
CA TRP A 68 -9.22 6.20 -9.38
C TRP A 68 -10.30 6.90 -8.56
N ARG A 69 -10.59 6.36 -7.41
CA ARG A 69 -11.49 6.98 -6.44
C ARG A 69 -11.24 6.45 -5.05
N ILE A 70 -11.70 7.20 -4.06
CA ILE A 70 -11.70 6.77 -2.66
C ILE A 70 -13.04 6.12 -2.36
N GLU A 71 -13.01 4.93 -1.77
CA GLU A 71 -14.17 4.23 -1.23
C GLU A 71 -13.88 3.86 0.23
N GLY A 72 -14.57 4.50 1.17
CA GLY A 72 -14.25 4.38 2.59
C GLY A 72 -12.80 4.82 2.86
N ASP A 73 -12.00 3.94 3.44
CA ASP A 73 -10.60 4.19 3.70
C ASP A 73 -9.67 3.49 2.71
N SER A 74 -10.19 3.13 1.54
CA SER A 74 -9.44 2.52 0.46
C SER A 74 -9.33 3.43 -0.75
N MET A 75 -8.24 3.30 -1.48
CA MET A 75 -8.08 3.82 -2.82
C MET A 75 -8.34 2.71 -3.82
N CYS A 76 -9.19 2.99 -4.79
CA CYS A 76 -9.61 2.01 -5.79
C CYS A 76 -9.20 2.45 -7.18
N TRP A 77 -8.70 1.51 -7.97
CA TRP A 77 -8.33 1.70 -9.37
C TRP A 77 -9.26 0.90 -10.28
N ILE A 78 -9.60 1.49 -11.40
CA ILE A 78 -10.37 0.83 -12.45
C ILE A 78 -9.60 0.98 -13.74
N TYR A 79 -8.89 -0.07 -14.14
CA TYR A 79 -8.20 -0.16 -15.41
C TYR A 79 -9.11 -0.80 -16.45
N LYS A 80 -8.98 -0.36 -17.70
CA LYS A 80 -9.80 -0.87 -18.80
C LYS A 80 -9.73 -2.41 -18.88
N GLY A 81 -10.88 -3.05 -18.83
CA GLY A 81 -10.97 -4.51 -18.93
C GLY A 81 -10.61 -5.27 -17.66
N GLN A 82 -10.34 -4.56 -16.56
CA GLN A 82 -9.99 -5.16 -15.27
C GLN A 82 -11.09 -4.89 -14.23
N PRO A 83 -11.29 -5.80 -13.27
CA PRO A 83 -12.17 -5.51 -12.15
C PRO A 83 -11.60 -4.39 -11.28
N LYS A 84 -12.49 -3.67 -10.59
CA LYS A 84 -12.08 -2.66 -9.60
C LYS A 84 -11.18 -3.29 -8.55
N ASP A 85 -10.06 -2.64 -8.27
CA ASP A 85 -9.05 -3.08 -7.32
C ASP A 85 -8.84 -2.03 -6.25
N CYS A 86 -9.10 -2.37 -4.99
CA CYS A 86 -9.05 -1.44 -3.86
C CYS A 86 -7.97 -1.83 -2.86
N TRP A 87 -7.22 -0.83 -2.40
CA TRP A 87 -6.10 -1.01 -1.49
C TRP A 87 -6.19 -0.04 -0.32
N ARG A 88 -5.70 -0.46 0.82
CA ARG A 88 -5.39 0.44 1.93
C ARG A 88 -3.99 1.04 1.74
N ALA A 89 -3.72 2.10 2.43
CA ALA A 89 -2.40 2.75 2.37
C ALA A 89 -1.92 3.19 3.74
N SER A 90 -0.61 3.18 3.92
CA SER A 90 0.06 3.91 4.98
C SER A 90 0.85 5.04 4.34
N ILE A 91 0.74 6.24 4.89
CA ILE A 91 1.40 7.43 4.36
C ILE A 91 2.24 8.05 5.46
N LYS A 92 3.53 8.24 5.16
CA LYS A 92 4.47 8.92 6.04
C LYS A 92 5.28 9.92 5.21
N GLY A 93 5.00 11.21 5.40
CA GLY A 93 5.60 12.23 4.56
C GLY A 93 5.21 12.04 3.09
N THR A 94 6.18 11.85 2.22
CA THR A 94 5.97 11.59 0.79
C THR A 94 6.00 10.11 0.43
N THR A 95 6.18 9.23 1.41
CA THR A 95 6.22 7.78 1.18
C THR A 95 4.84 7.17 1.38
N VAL A 96 4.39 6.38 0.42
CA VAL A 96 3.19 5.57 0.53
C VAL A 96 3.57 4.09 0.52
N GLN A 97 2.91 3.33 1.40
CA GLN A 97 2.96 1.87 1.38
C GLN A 97 1.57 1.35 1.07
N TRP A 98 1.46 0.54 0.04
CA TRP A 98 0.19 -0.04 -0.37
C TRP A 98 -0.03 -1.36 0.36
N VAL A 99 -1.19 -1.48 0.99
CA VAL A 99 -1.53 -2.62 1.86
C VAL A 99 -2.74 -3.34 1.31
N LYS A 100 -2.61 -4.65 1.14
CA LYS A 100 -3.69 -5.56 0.75
C LYS A 100 -3.51 -6.89 1.47
N ASP A 101 -4.62 -7.50 1.89
CA ASP A 101 -4.59 -8.76 2.65
C ASP A 101 -3.67 -8.70 3.88
N ASN A 102 -3.72 -7.58 4.59
CA ASN A 102 -2.91 -7.31 5.78
C ASN A 102 -1.39 -7.37 5.54
N LYS A 103 -0.95 -7.08 4.32
CA LYS A 103 0.47 -7.06 3.96
C LYS A 103 0.80 -5.81 3.15
N VAL A 104 1.97 -5.22 3.42
CA VAL A 104 2.55 -4.23 2.53
C VAL A 104 3.02 -4.96 1.27
N GLN A 105 2.44 -4.61 0.14
CA GLN A 105 2.73 -5.26 -1.15
C GLN A 105 3.22 -4.29 -2.22
N GLY A 106 3.49 -3.08 -1.83
CA GLY A 106 4.04 -2.08 -2.71
C GLY A 106 4.41 -0.80 -1.98
N THR A 107 5.23 0.00 -2.61
CA THR A 107 5.66 1.29 -2.10
C THR A 107 5.63 2.34 -3.19
N GLY A 108 5.59 3.59 -2.80
CA GLY A 108 5.69 4.70 -3.72
C GLY A 108 6.22 5.96 -3.04
N ASN A 109 6.68 6.87 -3.86
CA ASN A 109 7.06 8.21 -3.47
C ASN A 109 6.12 9.21 -4.16
N ILE A 110 5.55 10.12 -3.39
CA ILE A 110 4.62 11.14 -3.87
C ILE A 110 5.42 12.37 -4.28
N VAL A 111 5.26 12.76 -5.54
CA VAL A 111 5.90 13.95 -6.12
C VAL A 111 4.81 14.92 -6.54
N LYS A 112 4.96 16.19 -6.17
CA LYS A 112 3.96 17.22 -6.50
C LYS A 112 3.78 17.40 -8.00
N GLY A 113 2.52 17.43 -8.42
CA GLY A 113 2.13 17.77 -9.78
C GLY A 113 2.26 16.63 -10.76
N ASN A 114 2.00 16.94 -12.03
CA ASN A 114 2.13 16.02 -13.17
C ASN A 114 3.52 16.17 -13.78
N VAL A 115 4.53 15.59 -13.12
CA VAL A 115 5.95 15.80 -13.47
C VAL A 115 6.37 15.18 -14.80
N ASN A 116 5.61 14.22 -15.30
CA ASN A 116 5.91 13.55 -16.58
C ASN A 116 4.99 14.02 -17.72
N ASN A 117 4.12 14.97 -17.49
CA ASN A 117 3.13 15.44 -18.47
C ASN A 117 2.29 14.29 -19.08
N PHE A 118 1.84 13.40 -18.23
CA PHE A 118 0.97 12.29 -18.62
C PHE A 118 -0.46 12.75 -18.95
#